data_4ac9dae955a0b7397a3cfcf74235ad79
#
_entry.id   4ac9dae955a0b7397a3cfcf74235ad79
#
_cell.length_a   1.000
_cell.length_b   1.000
_cell.length_c   1.000
_cell.angle_alpha   90.00
_cell.angle_beta   90.00
_cell.angle_gamma   90.00
#
_symmetry.space_group_name_H-M   'P 1'
#
loop_
_entity.id
_entity.type
_entity.pdbx_description
1 polymer ?
#
loop_
_entity_poly.entity_id
_entity_poly.type
_entity_poly.pdbx_seq_one_letter_code
_entity_poly.pdbx_strand_id
1 'polypeptide(L)'
;YTDGYMYVNTMGIKYRQAMDLEAAKAQATQINMDLDTDVVKGLRMYTSGDTRKLAFTIDDQKMNEILTAVTSATAETYKELGVTLDMKVNESNGEMTVNKDGYCEAMKMFMDYGMSVTDHTTSEADEMNYKMDINMTYKNPGKEVYFEIPSTDGYEDIAVAYVANAE
;
A
#
# COMPACT_ATOMS: atom_id res chain seq x y z
N TYR A 1 16.50 -1.67 -3.30
CA TYR A 1 17.62 -1.58 -2.37
C TYR A 1 18.81 -2.38 -2.89
N THR A 2 19.97 -1.75 -3.01
CA THR A 2 21.23 -2.41 -3.30
C THR A 2 22.39 -1.59 -2.70
N ASP A 3 23.48 -2.28 -2.30
CA ASP A 3 24.72 -1.64 -1.80
C ASP A 3 24.54 -0.62 -0.67
N GLY A 4 23.57 -0.84 0.21
CA GLY A 4 23.29 0.05 1.34
C GLY A 4 22.47 1.30 0.98
N TYR A 5 21.87 1.34 -0.22
CA TYR A 5 21.07 2.46 -0.68
C TYR A 5 19.69 2.03 -1.16
N MET A 6 18.72 2.87 -0.88
CA MET A 6 17.43 2.89 -1.56
C MET A 6 17.52 3.86 -2.76
N TYR A 7 17.10 3.40 -3.92
CA TYR A 7 17.09 4.16 -5.16
C TYR A 7 15.65 4.51 -5.54
N VAL A 8 15.39 5.77 -5.79
CA VAL A 8 14.06 6.28 -6.11
C VAL A 8 14.10 7.07 -7.40
N ASN A 9 13.18 6.75 -8.31
CA ASN A 9 12.92 7.55 -9.52
C ASN A 9 11.46 7.97 -9.49
N THR A 10 11.23 9.25 -9.27
CA THR A 10 9.88 9.82 -9.22
C THR A 10 9.84 11.10 -10.05
N MET A 11 8.86 11.20 -10.95
CA MET A 11 8.69 12.37 -11.85
C MET A 11 9.97 12.76 -12.63
N GLY A 12 10.84 11.76 -12.93
CA GLY A 12 12.12 12.00 -13.62
C GLY A 12 13.29 12.38 -12.71
N ILE A 13 13.04 12.63 -11.43
CA ILE A 13 14.08 12.90 -10.44
C ILE A 13 14.61 11.58 -9.92
N LYS A 14 15.90 11.34 -10.11
CA LYS A 14 16.60 10.15 -9.65
C LYS A 14 17.46 10.50 -8.44
N TYR A 15 17.17 9.90 -7.31
CA TYR A 15 17.98 10.05 -6.11
C TYR A 15 18.20 8.73 -5.38
N ARG A 16 19.25 8.67 -4.60
CA ARG A 16 19.53 7.58 -3.69
C ARG A 16 19.63 8.11 -2.26
N GLN A 17 19.26 7.27 -1.34
CA GLN A 17 19.35 7.54 0.10
C GLN A 17 20.03 6.36 0.78
N ALA A 18 21.05 6.64 1.58
CA ALA A 18 21.66 5.62 2.41
C ALA A 18 20.58 5.07 3.38
N MET A 19 20.47 3.76 3.44
CA MET A 19 19.47 3.08 4.27
C MET A 19 20.04 1.77 4.77
N ASP A 20 19.85 1.50 6.04
CA ASP A 20 20.16 0.20 6.62
C ASP A 20 19.19 -0.86 6.09
N LEU A 21 19.70 -2.09 5.86
CA LEU A 21 18.89 -3.19 5.32
C LEU A 21 17.71 -3.55 6.24
N GLU A 22 17.92 -3.52 7.55
CA GLU A 22 16.86 -3.86 8.50
C GLU A 22 15.78 -2.75 8.53
N ALA A 23 16.19 -1.49 8.40
CA ALA A 23 15.25 -0.37 8.23
C ALA A 23 14.46 -0.50 6.91
N ALA A 24 15.12 -0.88 5.81
CA ALA A 24 14.47 -1.12 4.52
C ALA A 24 13.44 -2.26 4.59
N LYS A 25 13.80 -3.37 5.25
CA LYS A 25 12.87 -4.49 5.49
C LYS A 25 11.70 -4.08 6.38
N ALA A 26 11.96 -3.32 7.44
CA ALA A 26 10.89 -2.84 8.33
C ALA A 26 9.89 -1.97 7.57
N GLN A 27 10.35 -1.06 6.72
CA GLN A 27 9.47 -0.26 5.87
C GLN A 27 8.66 -1.13 4.88
N ALA A 28 9.31 -2.09 4.23
CA ALA A 28 8.61 -3.00 3.31
C ALA A 28 7.56 -3.86 4.04
N THR A 29 7.84 -4.25 5.29
CA THR A 29 6.92 -5.06 6.11
C THR A 29 5.74 -4.22 6.63
N GLN A 30 5.93 -2.94 6.89
CA GLN A 30 4.83 -2.04 7.29
C GLN A 30 3.77 -1.87 6.19
N ILE A 31 4.15 -2.07 4.93
CA ILE A 31 3.23 -2.03 3.78
C ILE A 31 2.45 -3.34 3.63
N ASN A 32 2.93 -4.45 4.20
CA ASN A 32 2.18 -5.69 4.27
C ASN A 32 1.05 -5.54 5.29
N MET A 33 -0.13 -5.21 4.82
CA MET A 33 -1.34 -5.43 5.58
C MET A 33 -1.52 -6.95 5.69
N ASP A 34 -1.06 -7.55 6.79
CA ASP A 34 -1.47 -8.89 7.19
C ASP A 34 -2.98 -8.82 7.48
N LEU A 35 -3.77 -9.04 6.44
CA LEU A 35 -5.20 -9.24 6.61
C LEU A 35 -5.37 -10.58 7.32
N ASP A 36 -5.50 -10.52 8.63
CA ASP A 36 -5.84 -11.70 9.42
C ASP A 36 -7.18 -12.26 8.93
N THR A 37 -7.33 -13.56 8.98
CA THR A 37 -8.53 -14.27 8.49
C THR A 37 -9.82 -13.79 9.13
N ASP A 38 -9.75 -13.20 10.31
CA ASP A 38 -10.90 -12.61 10.99
C ASP A 38 -11.38 -11.28 10.45
N VAL A 39 -10.61 -10.63 9.59
CA VAL A 39 -11.05 -9.45 8.83
C VAL A 39 -11.94 -9.85 7.65
N VAL A 40 -11.87 -11.11 7.21
CA VAL A 40 -12.61 -11.60 6.05
C VAL A 40 -14.00 -12.09 6.47
N LYS A 41 -15.04 -11.54 5.85
CA LYS A 41 -16.43 -11.98 5.97
C LYS A 41 -16.94 -12.53 4.65
N GLY A 42 -18.00 -13.34 4.73
CA GLY A 42 -18.78 -13.75 3.56
C GLY A 42 -17.97 -14.48 2.49
N LEU A 43 -16.92 -15.22 2.88
CA LEU A 43 -16.08 -15.98 1.95
C LEU A 43 -16.91 -16.98 1.15
N ARG A 44 -16.81 -16.89 -0.18
CA ARG A 44 -17.43 -17.80 -1.13
C ARG A 44 -16.37 -18.32 -2.08
N MET A 45 -16.39 -19.63 -2.33
CA MET A 45 -15.48 -20.27 -3.26
C MET A 45 -16.24 -20.80 -4.48
N TYR A 46 -15.73 -20.49 -5.66
CA TYR A 46 -16.19 -21.00 -6.93
C TYR A 46 -15.05 -21.76 -7.60
N THR A 47 -15.34 -22.95 -8.12
CA THR A 47 -14.35 -23.76 -8.85
C THR A 47 -14.71 -23.75 -10.32
N SER A 48 -13.73 -23.49 -11.19
CA SER A 48 -13.88 -23.54 -12.64
C SER A 48 -12.63 -24.21 -13.23
N GLY A 49 -12.75 -25.48 -13.61
CA GLY A 49 -11.62 -26.29 -14.04
C GLY A 49 -10.55 -26.38 -12.95
N ASP A 50 -9.34 -26.00 -13.28
CA ASP A 50 -8.17 -26.04 -12.38
C ASP A 50 -8.00 -24.76 -11.54
N THR A 51 -8.91 -23.79 -11.67
CA THR A 51 -8.83 -22.53 -10.92
C THR A 51 -9.93 -22.46 -9.86
N ARG A 52 -9.60 -21.81 -8.75
CA ARG A 52 -10.53 -21.46 -7.67
C ARG A 52 -10.63 -19.96 -7.59
N LYS A 53 -11.85 -19.46 -7.54
CA LYS A 53 -12.14 -18.06 -7.26
C LYS A 53 -12.69 -17.93 -5.85
N LEU A 54 -12.09 -17.08 -5.07
CA LEU A 54 -12.48 -16.74 -3.71
C LEU A 54 -13.04 -15.33 -3.74
N ALA A 55 -14.34 -15.18 -3.53
CA ALA A 55 -14.95 -13.86 -3.36
C ALA A 55 -15.22 -13.64 -1.88
N PHE A 56 -14.93 -12.46 -1.37
CA PHE A 56 -15.07 -12.13 0.04
C PHE A 56 -15.43 -10.66 0.25
N THR A 57 -16.04 -10.40 1.37
CA THR A 57 -16.19 -9.05 1.92
C THR A 57 -15.25 -8.90 3.11
N ILE A 58 -14.85 -7.68 3.38
CA ILE A 58 -14.03 -7.34 4.54
C ILE A 58 -14.94 -6.76 5.62
N ASP A 59 -14.61 -7.03 6.88
CA ASP A 59 -15.29 -6.43 8.02
C ASP A 59 -14.93 -4.96 8.11
N ASP A 60 -15.87 -4.07 7.82
CA ASP A 60 -15.63 -2.62 7.80
C ASP A 60 -15.21 -2.09 9.18
N GLN A 61 -15.71 -2.67 10.27
CA GLN A 61 -15.31 -2.26 11.61
C GLN A 61 -13.84 -2.60 11.87
N LYS A 62 -13.43 -3.84 11.58
CA LYS A 62 -12.04 -4.27 11.75
C LYS A 62 -11.09 -3.54 10.81
N MET A 63 -11.52 -3.26 9.57
CA MET A 63 -10.74 -2.45 8.66
C MET A 63 -10.54 -1.04 9.20
N ASN A 64 -11.57 -0.43 9.77
CA ASN A 64 -11.48 0.87 10.41
C ASN A 64 -10.56 0.86 11.63
N GLU A 65 -10.53 -0.22 12.42
CA GLU A 65 -9.59 -0.39 13.53
C GLU A 65 -8.14 -0.45 13.01
N ILE A 66 -7.88 -1.18 11.93
CA ILE A 66 -6.54 -1.24 11.29
C ILE A 66 -6.14 0.13 10.76
N LEU A 67 -7.02 0.82 10.04
CA LEU A 67 -6.74 2.16 9.52
C LEU A 67 -6.47 3.16 10.66
N THR A 68 -7.24 3.11 11.73
CA THR A 68 -7.02 3.94 12.90
C THR A 68 -5.64 3.68 13.52
N ALA A 69 -5.21 2.43 13.61
CA ALA A 69 -3.88 2.09 14.11
C ALA A 69 -2.77 2.64 13.19
N VAL A 70 -2.93 2.49 11.86
CA VAL A 70 -1.97 3.01 10.87
C VAL A 70 -1.92 4.54 10.88
N THR A 71 -3.07 5.21 10.88
CA THR A 71 -3.12 6.69 10.91
C THR A 71 -2.62 7.24 12.24
N SER A 72 -2.84 6.55 13.36
CA SER A 72 -2.32 6.96 14.66
C SER A 72 -0.79 6.98 14.70
N ALA A 73 -0.12 6.11 13.96
CA ALA A 73 1.34 6.10 13.88
C ALA A 73 1.90 7.38 13.21
N THR A 74 1.12 8.04 12.36
CA THR A 74 1.48 9.29 11.67
C THR A 74 0.77 10.52 12.25
N ALA A 75 -0.16 10.31 13.17
CA ALA A 75 -1.02 11.38 13.72
C ALA A 75 -0.23 12.51 14.39
N GLU A 76 0.87 12.20 15.06
CA GLU A 76 1.71 13.23 15.70
C GLU A 76 2.35 14.16 14.66
N THR A 77 2.82 13.61 13.54
CA THR A 77 3.38 14.40 12.43
C THR A 77 2.34 15.35 11.84
N TYR A 78 1.12 14.87 11.61
CA TYR A 78 0.03 15.71 11.11
C TYR A 78 -0.40 16.77 12.12
N LYS A 79 -0.43 16.41 13.41
CA LYS A 79 -0.76 17.34 14.48
C LYS A 79 0.27 18.47 14.61
N GLU A 80 1.55 18.20 14.40
CA GLU A 80 2.59 19.23 14.36
C GLU A 80 2.38 20.20 13.18
N LEU A 81 1.78 19.73 12.10
CA LEU A 81 1.37 20.54 10.96
C LEU A 81 0.03 21.27 11.17
N GLY A 82 -0.61 21.11 12.33
CA GLY A 82 -1.90 21.70 12.63
C GLY A 82 -3.08 21.02 11.94
N VAL A 83 -2.91 19.76 11.50
CA VAL A 83 -3.91 19.02 10.74
C VAL A 83 -4.29 17.72 11.46
N THR A 84 -5.57 17.37 11.42
CA THR A 84 -6.05 16.02 11.77
C THR A 84 -6.56 15.32 10.52
N LEU A 85 -6.16 14.07 10.33
CA LEU A 85 -6.61 13.19 9.26
C LEU A 85 -7.41 12.04 9.84
N ASP A 86 -8.68 11.94 9.46
CA ASP A 86 -9.55 10.81 9.78
C ASP A 86 -9.91 10.05 8.51
N MET A 87 -9.87 8.71 8.57
CA MET A 87 -10.26 7.85 7.47
C MET A 87 -11.30 6.84 7.95
N LYS A 88 -12.29 6.58 7.11
CA LYS A 88 -13.36 5.62 7.38
C LYS A 88 -13.69 4.81 6.14
N VAL A 89 -13.55 3.49 6.23
CA VAL A 89 -14.04 2.57 5.19
C VAL A 89 -15.55 2.40 5.35
N ASN A 90 -16.25 2.56 4.24
CA ASN A 90 -17.69 2.37 4.12
C ASN A 90 -18.03 0.97 3.59
N GLU A 91 -17.24 0.49 2.63
CA GLU A 91 -17.39 -0.82 2.01
C GLU A 91 -16.04 -1.31 1.49
N SER A 92 -15.76 -2.59 1.69
CA SER A 92 -14.63 -3.24 1.03
C SER A 92 -14.93 -4.70 0.71
N ASN A 93 -14.52 -5.12 -0.47
CA ASN A 93 -14.68 -6.48 -0.95
C ASN A 93 -13.54 -6.88 -1.88
N GLY A 94 -13.42 -8.17 -2.16
CA GLY A 94 -12.38 -8.66 -3.03
C GLY A 94 -12.70 -9.99 -3.70
N GLU A 95 -11.96 -10.25 -4.76
CA GLU A 95 -11.93 -11.53 -5.45
C GLU A 95 -10.47 -11.95 -5.66
N MET A 96 -10.15 -13.18 -5.31
CA MET A 96 -8.85 -13.79 -5.54
C MET A 96 -9.00 -14.99 -6.46
N THR A 97 -8.14 -15.10 -7.46
CA THR A 97 -8.04 -16.29 -8.32
C THR A 97 -6.81 -17.08 -7.90
N VAL A 98 -7.02 -18.35 -7.58
CA VAL A 98 -5.98 -19.28 -7.12
C VAL A 98 -5.87 -20.41 -8.11
N ASN A 99 -4.65 -20.75 -8.55
CA ASN A 99 -4.41 -21.86 -9.46
C ASN A 99 -4.49 -23.21 -8.75
N LYS A 100 -4.34 -24.30 -9.52
CA LYS A 100 -4.41 -25.68 -9.00
C LYS A 100 -3.34 -25.98 -7.92
N ASP A 101 -2.20 -25.27 -7.97
CA ASP A 101 -1.07 -25.46 -7.06
C ASP A 101 -1.21 -24.62 -5.77
N GLY A 102 -2.31 -23.85 -5.65
CA GLY A 102 -2.60 -23.04 -4.47
C GLY A 102 -2.03 -21.63 -4.49
N TYR A 103 -1.44 -21.18 -5.59
CA TYR A 103 -0.87 -19.85 -5.70
C TYR A 103 -1.89 -18.84 -6.24
N CYS A 104 -1.86 -17.62 -5.71
CA CYS A 104 -2.65 -16.52 -6.23
C CYS A 104 -2.15 -16.08 -7.61
N GLU A 105 -3.03 -16.06 -8.61
CA GLU A 105 -2.76 -15.59 -9.97
C GLU A 105 -3.26 -14.17 -10.21
N ALA A 106 -4.37 -13.82 -9.56
CA ALA A 106 -4.95 -12.50 -9.68
C ALA A 106 -5.71 -12.15 -8.40
N MET A 107 -5.73 -10.86 -8.08
CA MET A 107 -6.55 -10.31 -7.01
C MET A 107 -7.21 -9.02 -7.49
N LYS A 108 -8.48 -8.87 -7.17
CA LYS A 108 -9.24 -7.63 -7.33
C LYS A 108 -9.71 -7.19 -5.97
N MET A 109 -9.58 -5.93 -5.67
CA MET A 109 -10.13 -5.34 -4.45
C MET A 109 -10.87 -4.07 -4.80
N PHE A 110 -12.01 -3.89 -4.20
CA PHE A 110 -12.77 -2.64 -4.20
C PHE A 110 -12.78 -2.10 -2.77
N MET A 111 -12.62 -0.78 -2.67
CA MET A 111 -12.76 -0.06 -1.40
C MET A 111 -13.46 1.27 -1.65
N ASP A 112 -14.51 1.54 -0.88
CA ASP A 112 -15.17 2.83 -0.75
C ASP A 112 -14.81 3.40 0.63
N TYR A 113 -14.20 4.57 0.68
CA TYR A 113 -13.80 5.18 1.94
C TYR A 113 -13.94 6.70 1.92
N GLY A 114 -14.28 7.25 3.07
CA GLY A 114 -14.25 8.68 3.34
C GLY A 114 -12.94 9.09 4.01
N MET A 115 -12.49 10.29 3.71
CA MET A 115 -11.38 10.95 4.37
C MET A 115 -11.81 12.34 4.80
N SER A 116 -11.56 12.69 6.05
CA SER A 116 -11.77 14.05 6.57
C SER A 116 -10.42 14.63 6.98
N VAL A 117 -10.15 15.84 6.51
CA VAL A 117 -8.97 16.63 6.86
C VAL A 117 -9.43 17.86 7.60
N THR A 118 -9.06 18.00 8.87
CA THR A 118 -9.39 19.16 9.69
C THR A 118 -8.15 20.02 9.91
N ASP A 119 -8.20 21.28 9.47
CA ASP A 119 -7.18 22.29 9.76
C ASP A 119 -7.54 22.99 11.08
N HIS A 120 -6.68 22.87 12.07
CA HIS A 120 -6.90 23.46 13.39
C HIS A 120 -6.63 24.97 13.43
N THR A 121 -5.99 25.53 12.41
CA THR A 121 -5.72 26.97 12.32
C THR A 121 -6.94 27.74 11.82
N THR A 122 -7.68 27.17 10.90
CA THR A 122 -8.90 27.74 10.30
C THR A 122 -10.18 27.17 10.91
N SER A 123 -10.09 26.01 11.59
CA SER A 123 -11.22 25.20 12.03
C SER A 123 -12.11 24.72 10.86
N GLU A 124 -11.57 24.69 9.66
CA GLU A 124 -12.23 24.14 8.48
C GLU A 124 -11.99 22.64 8.38
N ALA A 125 -13.00 21.92 7.95
CA ALA A 125 -12.92 20.48 7.70
C ALA A 125 -13.34 20.21 6.25
N ASP A 126 -12.49 19.55 5.51
CA ASP A 126 -12.77 19.06 4.17
C ASP A 126 -13.07 17.57 4.22
N GLU A 127 -14.22 17.18 3.66
CA GLU A 127 -14.62 15.79 3.53
C GLU A 127 -14.50 15.33 2.08
N MET A 128 -13.84 14.21 1.87
CA MET A 128 -13.63 13.61 0.56
C MET A 128 -14.07 12.15 0.59
N ASN A 129 -14.70 11.69 -0.50
CA ASN A 129 -15.08 10.30 -0.66
C ASN A 129 -14.33 9.71 -1.84
N TYR A 130 -13.73 8.55 -1.65
CA TYR A 130 -12.94 7.86 -2.63
C TYR A 130 -13.46 6.46 -2.90
N LYS A 131 -13.41 6.06 -4.17
CA LYS A 131 -13.63 4.68 -4.60
C LYS A 131 -12.37 4.22 -5.28
N MET A 132 -11.84 3.10 -4.80
CA MET A 132 -10.60 2.54 -5.30
C MET A 132 -10.83 1.12 -5.79
N ASP A 133 -10.45 0.88 -7.05
CA ASP A 133 -10.42 -0.44 -7.66
C ASP A 133 -8.97 -0.85 -7.89
N ILE A 134 -8.54 -1.90 -7.21
CA ILE A 134 -7.20 -2.46 -7.34
C ILE A 134 -7.30 -3.77 -8.10
N ASN A 135 -6.55 -3.89 -9.20
CA ASN A 135 -6.43 -5.11 -9.96
C ASN A 135 -4.96 -5.53 -10.01
N MET A 136 -4.66 -6.68 -9.45
CA MET A 136 -3.31 -7.25 -9.42
C MET A 136 -3.28 -8.56 -10.19
N THR A 137 -2.22 -8.78 -10.94
CA THR A 137 -1.95 -10.05 -11.62
C THR A 137 -0.52 -10.47 -11.30
N TYR A 138 -0.35 -11.70 -10.86
CA TYR A 138 0.93 -12.27 -10.50
C TYR A 138 1.45 -13.11 -11.65
N LYS A 139 2.61 -12.76 -12.17
CA LYS A 139 3.28 -13.53 -13.25
C LYS A 139 4.08 -14.66 -12.62
N ASN A 140 3.90 -15.87 -13.16
CA ASN A 140 4.61 -17.07 -12.71
C ASN A 140 4.52 -17.36 -11.20
N PRO A 141 3.32 -17.31 -10.57
CA PRO A 141 3.20 -17.53 -9.14
C PRO A 141 3.72 -18.93 -8.77
N GLY A 142 4.50 -19.01 -7.69
CA GLY A 142 5.14 -20.24 -7.23
C GLY A 142 6.37 -20.68 -8.00
N LYS A 143 6.84 -19.89 -8.97
CA LYS A 143 8.09 -20.16 -9.70
C LYS A 143 9.18 -19.20 -9.28
N GLU A 144 10.42 -19.63 -9.41
CA GLU A 144 11.57 -18.76 -9.20
C GLU A 144 11.52 -17.57 -10.17
N VAL A 145 11.75 -16.37 -9.64
CA VAL A 145 11.76 -15.14 -10.42
C VAL A 145 13.20 -14.65 -10.53
N TYR A 146 13.66 -14.56 -11.76
CA TYR A 146 14.94 -13.93 -12.09
C TYR A 146 14.69 -12.50 -12.53
N PHE A 147 15.39 -11.57 -11.93
CA PHE A 147 15.38 -10.17 -12.36
C PHE A 147 16.81 -9.61 -12.35
N GLU A 148 17.08 -8.75 -13.30
CA GLU A 148 18.28 -7.96 -13.30
C GLU A 148 18.05 -6.71 -12.44
N ILE A 149 19.01 -6.39 -11.59
CA ILE A 149 18.97 -5.14 -10.83
C ILE A 149 19.10 -4.00 -11.85
N PRO A 150 18.16 -3.05 -11.90
CA PRO A 150 18.26 -1.92 -12.81
C PRO A 150 19.56 -1.13 -12.58
N SER A 151 20.10 -0.53 -13.65
CA SER A 151 21.26 0.35 -13.51
C SER A 151 20.98 1.47 -12.51
N THR A 152 21.96 1.70 -11.66
CA THR A 152 21.96 2.78 -10.67
C THR A 152 22.62 4.06 -11.19
N ASP A 153 22.94 4.12 -12.49
CA ASP A 153 23.56 5.26 -13.11
C ASP A 153 22.65 6.49 -13.10
N GLY A 154 23.24 7.64 -12.82
CA GLY A 154 22.54 8.91 -12.77
C GLY A 154 21.67 9.12 -11.52
N TYR A 155 21.85 8.29 -10.49
CA TYR A 155 21.29 8.56 -9.18
C TYR A 155 22.28 9.34 -8.31
N GLU A 156 21.83 10.43 -7.74
CA GLU A 156 22.59 11.32 -6.87
C GLU A 156 22.09 11.19 -5.42
N ASP A 157 22.90 11.62 -4.47
CA ASP A 157 22.45 11.67 -3.08
C ASP A 157 21.26 12.64 -2.95
N ILE A 158 20.29 12.30 -2.12
CA ILE A 158 19.00 13.00 -2.04
C ILE A 158 19.14 14.53 -1.91
N ALA A 159 20.12 15.01 -1.14
CA ALA A 159 20.37 16.44 -0.94
C ALA A 159 20.76 17.17 -2.23
N VAL A 160 21.53 16.50 -3.11
CA VAL A 160 22.00 17.04 -4.39
C VAL A 160 20.88 17.03 -5.42
N ALA A 161 20.12 15.93 -5.49
CA ALA A 161 19.03 15.76 -6.46
C ALA A 161 17.92 16.82 -6.30
N TYR A 162 17.60 17.21 -5.07
CA TYR A 162 16.59 18.24 -4.82
C TYR A 162 17.06 19.66 -5.16
N VAL A 163 18.34 19.98 -4.96
CA VAL A 163 18.89 21.30 -5.30
C VAL A 163 18.96 21.50 -6.82
N ALA A 164 19.38 20.47 -7.56
CA ALA A 164 19.52 20.54 -9.02
C ALA A 164 18.18 20.69 -9.77
N ASN A 165 17.05 20.34 -9.17
CA ASN A 165 15.72 20.43 -9.78
C ASN A 165 14.90 21.62 -9.26
N ALA A 166 15.47 22.51 -8.45
CA ALA A 166 14.83 23.71 -7.92
C ALA A 166 15.16 24.98 -8.73
N GLU A 167 16.04 24.90 -9.72
CA GLU A 167 16.38 25.95 -10.69
C GLU A 167 15.60 25.76 -12.00
#